data_80cfe08b0c292d60c3ef09b111d8b57b
#
_entry.id   80cfe08b0c292d60c3ef09b111d8b57b
#
_cell.length_a   1.000
_cell.length_b   1.000
_cell.length_c   1.000
_cell.angle_alpha   90.00
_cell.angle_beta   90.00
_cell.angle_gamma   90.00
#
_symmetry.space_group_name_H-M   'P 1'
#
loop_
_entity.id
_entity.type
_entity.pdbx_description
1 polymer ?
#
loop_
_entity_poly.entity_id
_entity_poly.type
_entity_poly.pdbx_seq_one_letter_code
_entity_poly.pdbx_strand_id
1 'polypeptide(L)'
;LNEIKAQLNIWASVGSQSQQAVSDALSKQQETLNKGLESSLANLSDRLNVRLTDQTAQTTKELSEMHKRLAVIDAAQKNILELTQQVSGLQNILSNKQARGSFGEVQLESIIKDILSENSYSFQHTLSNGKRVDCLVKMPGPPGNICIDSKFPLEAWRSFIESENQDERSNALKRLKIDSEKHIKDISEKYILSGETADTAVMFLPSESVYAGINVHLPESIILGRHKRVFMAGPDNLMLLLHTVRAVLRDASMSEMADAVQSEVSKMMDDVGRLDDRVSK
;
A
#
# COMPACT_ATOMS: atom_id res chain seq x y z
N LEU A 1 -12.65 58.81 -63.78
CA LEU A 1 -11.41 58.52 -62.93
C LEU A 1 -11.67 58.85 -61.44
N ASN A 2 -12.39 59.94 -61.13
CA ASN A 2 -12.68 60.36 -59.76
C ASN A 2 -13.66 59.42 -59.02
N GLU A 3 -14.61 58.84 -59.72
CA GLU A 3 -15.56 57.85 -59.12
C GLU A 3 -14.90 56.54 -58.72
N ILE A 4 -13.98 56.04 -59.53
CA ILE A 4 -13.20 54.84 -59.24
C ILE A 4 -12.26 55.05 -58.02
N LYS A 5 -11.67 56.21 -57.89
CA LYS A 5 -10.87 56.55 -56.69
C LYS A 5 -11.72 56.66 -55.45
N ALA A 6 -12.93 57.19 -55.53
CA ALA A 6 -13.86 57.24 -54.39
C ALA A 6 -14.29 55.84 -53.95
N GLN A 7 -14.62 54.94 -54.91
CA GLN A 7 -14.94 53.56 -54.60
C GLN A 7 -13.76 52.80 -53.98
N LEU A 8 -12.55 52.95 -54.51
CA LEU A 8 -11.34 52.35 -53.92
C LEU A 8 -11.05 52.83 -52.48
N ASN A 9 -11.28 54.12 -52.22
CA ASN A 9 -11.13 54.65 -50.87
C ASN A 9 -12.21 54.10 -49.90
N ILE A 10 -13.41 53.87 -50.34
CA ILE A 10 -14.49 53.23 -49.55
C ILE A 10 -14.14 51.78 -49.29
N TRP A 11 -13.68 51.05 -50.25
CA TRP A 11 -13.25 49.66 -50.09
C TRP A 11 -12.04 49.53 -49.14
N ALA A 12 -11.09 50.42 -49.22
CA ALA A 12 -9.92 50.47 -48.32
C ALA A 12 -10.33 50.82 -46.88
N SER A 13 -11.28 51.73 -46.71
CA SER A 13 -11.78 52.07 -45.37
C SER A 13 -12.65 50.97 -44.75
N VAL A 14 -13.48 50.28 -45.53
CA VAL A 14 -14.24 49.14 -45.06
C VAL A 14 -13.32 47.95 -44.73
N GLY A 15 -12.28 47.73 -45.55
CA GLY A 15 -11.30 46.70 -45.28
C GLY A 15 -10.50 46.93 -43.98
N SER A 16 -10.05 48.18 -43.75
CA SER A 16 -9.35 48.54 -42.50
C SER A 16 -10.26 48.45 -41.27
N GLN A 17 -11.54 48.87 -41.39
CA GLN A 17 -12.52 48.76 -40.32
C GLN A 17 -12.86 47.30 -39.98
N SER A 18 -12.99 46.45 -40.97
CA SER A 18 -13.24 45.04 -40.77
C SER A 18 -12.04 44.33 -40.10
N GLN A 19 -10.82 44.70 -40.53
CA GLN A 19 -9.59 44.16 -39.96
C GLN A 19 -9.40 44.58 -38.50
N GLN A 20 -9.78 45.83 -38.15
CA GLN A 20 -9.74 46.34 -36.78
C GLN A 20 -10.79 45.65 -35.90
N ALA A 21 -12.01 45.44 -36.41
CA ALA A 21 -13.06 44.73 -35.67
C ALA A 21 -12.70 43.27 -35.38
N VAL A 22 -12.06 42.59 -36.34
CA VAL A 22 -11.54 41.22 -36.13
C VAL A 22 -10.40 41.20 -35.09
N SER A 23 -9.48 42.15 -35.18
CA SER A 23 -8.39 42.27 -34.19
C SER A 23 -8.90 42.52 -32.78
N ASP A 24 -9.88 43.42 -32.62
CA ASP A 24 -10.49 43.74 -31.32
C ASP A 24 -11.27 42.52 -30.77
N ALA A 25 -12.00 41.82 -31.61
CA ALA A 25 -12.70 40.61 -31.25
C ALA A 25 -11.75 39.49 -30.79
N LEU A 26 -10.63 39.29 -31.50
CA LEU A 26 -9.57 38.33 -31.13
C LEU A 26 -8.93 38.68 -29.81
N SER A 27 -8.58 39.95 -29.59
CA SER A 27 -8.00 40.45 -28.34
C SER A 27 -8.95 40.23 -27.16
N LYS A 28 -10.24 40.51 -27.36
CA LYS A 28 -11.27 40.30 -26.33
C LYS A 28 -11.48 38.81 -26.01
N GLN A 29 -11.43 37.96 -27.02
CA GLN A 29 -11.52 36.52 -26.86
C GLN A 29 -10.31 35.97 -26.10
N GLN A 30 -9.09 36.46 -26.42
CA GLN A 30 -7.85 36.08 -25.75
C GLN A 30 -7.84 36.52 -24.27
N GLU A 31 -8.34 37.71 -23.98
CA GLU A 31 -8.49 38.20 -22.61
C GLU A 31 -9.49 37.36 -21.80
N THR A 32 -10.62 37.00 -22.42
CA THR A 32 -11.63 36.13 -21.78
C THR A 32 -11.08 34.73 -21.50
N LEU A 33 -10.33 34.16 -22.43
CA LEU A 33 -9.67 32.86 -22.26
C LEU A 33 -8.61 32.92 -21.15
N ASN A 34 -7.79 33.97 -21.13
CA ASN A 34 -6.76 34.12 -20.07
C ASN A 34 -7.41 34.25 -18.68
N LYS A 35 -8.47 35.09 -18.54
CA LYS A 35 -9.22 35.21 -17.29
C LYS A 35 -9.89 33.90 -16.86
N GLY A 36 -10.42 33.13 -17.81
CA GLY A 36 -10.98 31.79 -17.57
C GLY A 36 -9.95 30.79 -17.11
N LEU A 37 -8.77 30.80 -17.73
CA LEU A 37 -7.62 29.96 -17.36
C LEU A 37 -7.08 30.31 -15.96
N GLU A 38 -6.89 31.59 -15.68
CA GLU A 38 -6.43 32.05 -14.35
C GLU A 38 -7.42 31.67 -13.24
N SER A 39 -8.72 31.88 -13.48
CA SER A 39 -9.76 31.46 -12.55
C SER A 39 -9.80 29.94 -12.33
N SER A 40 -9.63 29.17 -13.38
CA SER A 40 -9.58 27.70 -13.30
C SER A 40 -8.36 27.20 -12.55
N LEU A 41 -7.19 27.79 -12.79
CA LEU A 41 -5.94 27.46 -12.08
C LEU A 41 -6.01 27.85 -10.60
N ALA A 42 -6.59 29.02 -10.27
CA ALA A 42 -6.80 29.43 -8.88
C ALA A 42 -7.73 28.44 -8.15
N ASN A 43 -8.87 28.10 -8.75
CA ASN A 43 -9.80 27.10 -8.20
C ASN A 43 -9.17 25.72 -8.03
N LEU A 44 -8.32 25.29 -8.97
CA LEU A 44 -7.61 24.01 -8.87
C LEU A 44 -6.58 24.04 -7.72
N SER A 45 -5.83 25.15 -7.61
CA SER A 45 -4.86 25.37 -6.53
C SER A 45 -5.53 25.32 -5.17
N ASP A 46 -6.66 26.02 -5.00
CA ASP A 46 -7.41 26.05 -3.73
C ASP A 46 -7.95 24.64 -3.38
N ARG A 47 -8.50 23.93 -4.36
CA ARG A 47 -8.98 22.56 -4.15
C ARG A 47 -7.87 21.59 -3.78
N LEU A 48 -6.70 21.73 -4.40
CA LEU A 48 -5.52 20.92 -4.06
C LEU A 48 -5.02 21.23 -2.65
N ASN A 49 -4.94 22.52 -2.28
CA ASN A 49 -4.51 22.92 -0.94
C ASN A 49 -5.46 22.40 0.14
N VAL A 50 -6.78 22.54 -0.04
CA VAL A 50 -7.78 22.02 0.90
C VAL A 50 -7.63 20.49 1.02
N ARG A 51 -7.56 19.77 -0.10
CA ARG A 51 -7.40 18.29 -0.07
C ARG A 51 -6.11 17.84 0.59
N LEU A 52 -4.99 18.51 0.30
CA LEU A 52 -3.70 18.18 0.93
C LEU A 52 -3.74 18.45 2.44
N THR A 53 -4.38 19.55 2.87
CA THR A 53 -4.52 19.88 4.29
C THR A 53 -5.40 18.86 5.00
N ASP A 54 -6.53 18.49 4.43
CA ASP A 54 -7.44 17.48 4.99
C ASP A 54 -6.78 16.10 5.06
N GLN A 55 -6.07 15.71 4.00
CA GLN A 55 -5.35 14.44 3.94
C GLN A 55 -4.23 14.38 4.97
N THR A 56 -3.48 15.49 5.14
CA THR A 56 -2.42 15.57 6.14
C THR A 56 -3.00 15.50 7.56
N ALA A 57 -4.11 16.20 7.83
CA ALA A 57 -4.78 16.17 9.12
C ALA A 57 -5.33 14.76 9.44
N GLN A 58 -5.92 14.08 8.45
CA GLN A 58 -6.41 12.72 8.60
C GLN A 58 -5.28 11.74 8.84
N THR A 59 -4.18 11.83 8.07
CA THR A 59 -2.99 10.98 8.26
C THR A 59 -2.37 11.20 9.64
N THR A 60 -2.27 12.45 10.10
CA THR A 60 -1.75 12.77 11.43
C THR A 60 -2.64 12.20 12.55
N LYS A 61 -3.96 12.24 12.37
CA LYS A 61 -4.91 11.64 13.31
C LYS A 61 -4.77 10.12 13.35
N GLU A 62 -4.69 9.48 12.19
CA GLU A 62 -4.49 8.02 12.09
C GLU A 62 -3.15 7.58 12.68
N LEU A 63 -2.07 8.34 12.45
CA LEU A 63 -0.78 8.12 13.08
C LEU A 63 -0.83 8.29 14.61
N SER A 64 -1.55 9.28 15.11
CA SER A 64 -1.74 9.50 16.55
C SER A 64 -2.54 8.35 17.19
N GLU A 65 -3.59 7.85 16.53
CA GLU A 65 -4.31 6.67 16.99
C GLU A 65 -3.44 5.42 16.94
N MET A 66 -2.59 5.28 15.93
CA MET A 66 -1.63 4.20 15.82
C MET A 66 -0.61 4.24 16.97
N HIS A 67 -0.07 5.42 17.29
CA HIS A 67 0.80 5.60 18.46
C HIS A 67 0.13 5.24 19.79
N LYS A 68 -1.16 5.59 19.95
CA LYS A 68 -1.94 5.18 21.14
C LYS A 68 -2.13 3.67 21.20
N ARG A 69 -2.41 3.02 20.07
CA ARG A 69 -2.54 1.56 20.02
C ARG A 69 -1.21 0.85 20.24
N LEU A 70 -0.11 1.39 19.72
CA LEU A 70 1.24 0.89 20.00
C LEU A 70 1.59 0.99 21.48
N ALA A 71 1.23 2.08 22.16
CA ALA A 71 1.43 2.22 23.61
C ALA A 71 0.59 1.21 24.40
N VAL A 72 -0.63 0.86 23.95
CA VAL A 72 -1.46 -0.18 24.55
C VAL A 72 -0.87 -1.57 24.30
N ILE A 73 -0.31 -1.80 23.11
CA ILE A 73 0.38 -3.05 22.76
C ILE A 73 1.67 -3.20 23.60
N ASP A 74 2.41 -2.13 23.77
CA ASP A 74 3.64 -2.12 24.60
C ASP A 74 3.32 -2.42 26.08
N ALA A 75 2.22 -1.84 26.59
CA ALA A 75 1.70 -2.15 27.92
C ALA A 75 1.17 -3.60 28.00
N ALA A 76 0.51 -4.11 26.98
CA ALA A 76 0.07 -5.49 26.90
C ALA A 76 1.25 -6.47 26.79
N GLN A 77 2.30 -6.11 26.04
CA GLN A 77 3.54 -6.91 25.98
C GLN A 77 4.27 -6.96 27.33
N LYS A 78 4.31 -5.84 28.07
CA LYS A 78 4.80 -5.83 29.43
C LYS A 78 3.98 -6.75 30.36
N ASN A 79 2.65 -6.69 30.25
CA ASN A 79 1.76 -7.57 30.99
C ASN A 79 1.91 -9.03 30.56
N ILE A 80 2.16 -9.32 29.29
CA ILE A 80 2.45 -10.68 28.78
C ILE A 80 3.80 -11.18 29.32
N LEU A 81 4.81 -10.34 29.45
CA LEU A 81 6.08 -10.71 30.09
C LEU A 81 5.90 -11.02 31.59
N GLU A 82 5.08 -10.26 32.30
CA GLU A 82 4.74 -10.53 33.71
C GLU A 82 3.81 -11.76 33.84
N LEU A 83 2.84 -11.96 32.94
CA LEU A 83 2.03 -13.17 32.87
C LEU A 83 2.84 -14.41 32.45
N THR A 84 3.89 -14.24 31.66
CA THR A 84 4.76 -15.36 31.24
C THR A 84 5.54 -15.92 32.44
N GLN A 85 5.79 -15.12 33.47
CA GLN A 85 6.34 -15.59 34.74
C GLN A 85 5.30 -16.32 35.63
N GLN A 86 4.01 -16.05 35.43
CA GLN A 86 2.95 -16.69 36.25
C GLN A 86 2.28 -17.91 35.57
N VAL A 87 2.51 -18.15 34.29
CA VAL A 87 1.80 -19.22 33.55
C VAL A 87 2.72 -20.34 33.10
N SER A 88 3.15 -21.16 34.08
CA SER A 88 3.77 -22.47 33.81
C SER A 88 2.89 -23.43 32.98
N GLY A 89 1.60 -23.15 32.83
CA GLY A 89 0.67 -23.92 31.99
C GLY A 89 0.78 -23.62 30.48
N LEU A 90 1.11 -22.41 30.06
CA LEU A 90 1.34 -22.06 28.66
C LEU A 90 2.70 -22.60 28.15
N GLN A 91 3.64 -22.89 29.02
CA GLN A 91 4.93 -23.50 28.64
C GLN A 91 4.73 -24.86 27.94
N ASN A 92 3.76 -25.64 28.34
CA ASN A 92 3.46 -26.94 27.73
C ASN A 92 2.76 -26.81 26.35
N ILE A 93 1.99 -25.76 26.13
CA ILE A 93 1.34 -25.50 24.85
C ILE A 93 2.37 -25.01 23.80
N LEU A 94 3.27 -24.11 24.21
CA LEU A 94 4.33 -23.59 23.32
C LEU A 94 5.49 -24.57 23.09
N SER A 95 5.60 -25.65 23.88
CA SER A 95 6.55 -26.72 23.65
C SER A 95 6.17 -27.62 22.45
N ASN A 96 4.89 -27.67 22.07
CA ASN A 96 4.42 -28.43 20.94
C ASN A 96 4.59 -27.64 19.63
N LYS A 97 5.30 -28.24 18.65
CA LYS A 97 5.53 -27.64 17.32
C LYS A 97 4.24 -27.22 16.61
N GLN A 98 3.18 -28.00 16.75
CA GLN A 98 1.88 -27.73 16.13
C GLN A 98 1.18 -26.53 16.79
N ALA A 99 1.23 -26.45 18.13
CA ALA A 99 0.65 -25.31 18.87
C ALA A 99 1.39 -23.99 18.57
N ARG A 100 2.72 -24.03 18.40
CA ARG A 100 3.51 -22.85 17.97
C ARG A 100 3.12 -22.38 16.55
N GLY A 101 2.92 -23.32 15.61
CA GLY A 101 2.45 -22.99 14.27
C GLY A 101 1.10 -22.30 14.31
N SER A 102 0.13 -22.92 15.00
CA SER A 102 -1.21 -22.38 15.16
C SER A 102 -1.23 -20.99 15.84
N PHE A 103 -0.39 -20.77 16.86
CA PHE A 103 -0.26 -19.46 17.51
C PHE A 103 0.18 -18.36 16.52
N GLY A 104 1.20 -18.63 15.72
CA GLY A 104 1.70 -17.69 14.73
C GLY A 104 0.68 -17.39 13.63
N GLU A 105 -0.05 -18.40 13.18
CA GLU A 105 -1.14 -18.23 12.21
C GLU A 105 -2.29 -17.39 12.77
N VAL A 106 -2.75 -17.67 13.99
CA VAL A 106 -3.82 -16.91 14.66
C VAL A 106 -3.43 -15.44 14.86
N GLN A 107 -2.18 -15.19 15.27
CA GLN A 107 -1.69 -13.81 15.44
C GLN A 107 -1.60 -13.08 14.09
N LEU A 108 -1.11 -13.74 13.05
CA LEU A 108 -1.09 -13.21 11.68
C LEU A 108 -2.51 -12.86 11.20
N GLU A 109 -3.46 -13.78 11.39
CA GLU A 109 -4.85 -13.56 11.03
C GLU A 109 -5.46 -12.35 11.75
N SER A 110 -5.23 -12.23 13.06
CA SER A 110 -5.73 -11.10 13.84
C SER A 110 -5.22 -9.76 13.29
N ILE A 111 -3.92 -9.64 13.06
CA ILE A 111 -3.31 -8.40 12.55
C ILE A 111 -3.87 -8.04 11.17
N ILE A 112 -4.02 -9.03 10.29
CA ILE A 112 -4.52 -8.79 8.93
C ILE A 112 -6.00 -8.38 8.94
N LYS A 113 -6.84 -9.07 9.71
CA LYS A 113 -8.27 -8.76 9.83
C LYS A 113 -8.52 -7.37 10.42
N ASP A 114 -7.67 -6.92 11.32
CA ASP A 114 -7.80 -5.60 11.97
C ASP A 114 -7.46 -4.45 11.00
N ILE A 115 -6.62 -4.70 9.97
CA ILE A 115 -6.09 -3.63 9.12
C ILE A 115 -6.70 -3.64 7.72
N LEU A 116 -6.87 -4.81 7.12
CA LEU A 116 -7.32 -4.96 5.73
C LEU A 116 -8.80 -5.35 5.64
N SER A 117 -9.44 -4.97 4.54
CA SER A 117 -10.80 -5.42 4.21
C SER A 117 -10.80 -6.89 3.78
N GLU A 118 -11.90 -7.63 4.04
CA GLU A 118 -12.03 -9.06 3.75
C GLU A 118 -11.75 -9.44 2.29
N ASN A 119 -12.04 -8.55 1.36
CA ASN A 119 -11.80 -8.80 -0.07
C ASN A 119 -10.32 -8.69 -0.47
N SER A 120 -9.49 -8.07 0.37
CA SER A 120 -8.10 -7.73 0.07
C SER A 120 -7.10 -8.84 0.42
N TYR A 121 -7.53 -9.92 1.04
CA TYR A 121 -6.66 -11.03 1.41
C TYR A 121 -7.35 -12.40 1.27
N SER A 122 -6.56 -13.45 1.39
CA SER A 122 -7.04 -14.83 1.44
C SER A 122 -6.11 -15.64 2.34
N PHE A 123 -6.68 -16.25 3.40
CA PHE A 123 -5.91 -17.15 4.27
C PHE A 123 -5.81 -18.53 3.66
N GLN A 124 -4.71 -19.21 3.99
CA GLN A 124 -4.46 -20.60 3.59
C GLN A 124 -4.65 -20.82 2.08
N HIS A 125 -4.17 -19.85 1.29
CA HIS A 125 -4.34 -19.84 -0.16
C HIS A 125 -3.39 -20.83 -0.83
N THR A 126 -3.91 -21.60 -1.80
CA THR A 126 -3.10 -22.54 -2.59
C THR A 126 -2.70 -21.87 -3.90
N LEU A 127 -1.40 -21.75 -4.14
CA LEU A 127 -0.82 -21.18 -5.35
C LEU A 127 -0.81 -22.20 -6.51
N SER A 128 -0.55 -21.73 -7.73
CA SER A 128 -0.52 -22.56 -8.95
C SER A 128 0.46 -23.73 -8.88
N ASN A 129 1.54 -23.60 -8.11
CA ASN A 129 2.51 -24.66 -7.85
C ASN A 129 2.07 -25.70 -6.79
N GLY A 130 0.81 -25.62 -6.33
CA GLY A 130 0.24 -26.49 -5.31
C GLY A 130 0.73 -26.23 -3.89
N LYS A 131 1.53 -25.17 -3.65
CA LYS A 131 1.99 -24.79 -2.31
C LYS A 131 0.95 -23.88 -1.66
N ARG A 132 0.76 -24.08 -0.36
CA ARG A 132 -0.20 -23.34 0.44
C ARG A 132 0.52 -22.29 1.29
N VAL A 133 0.12 -21.04 1.15
CA VAL A 133 0.65 -19.91 1.92
C VAL A 133 -0.34 -19.51 3.03
N ASP A 134 0.17 -19.07 4.19
CA ASP A 134 -0.69 -18.72 5.33
C ASP A 134 -1.60 -17.54 5.01
N CYS A 135 -1.09 -16.51 4.34
CA CYS A 135 -1.89 -15.41 3.84
C CYS A 135 -1.36 -14.88 2.50
N LEU A 136 -2.30 -14.65 1.59
CA LEU A 136 -2.09 -13.94 0.33
C LEU A 136 -2.79 -12.59 0.40
N VAL A 137 -2.06 -11.50 0.32
CA VAL A 137 -2.60 -10.14 0.21
C VAL A 137 -2.73 -9.79 -1.26
N LYS A 138 -3.96 -9.50 -1.68
CA LYS A 138 -4.29 -9.20 -3.07
C LYS A 138 -3.96 -7.75 -3.38
N MET A 139 -3.10 -7.52 -4.36
CA MET A 139 -2.71 -6.19 -4.82
C MET A 139 -3.27 -5.91 -6.21
N PRO A 140 -3.70 -4.67 -6.49
CA PRO A 140 -4.11 -4.27 -7.83
C PRO A 140 -2.88 -4.14 -8.73
N GLY A 141 -2.91 -4.76 -9.89
CA GLY A 141 -1.87 -4.64 -10.91
C GLY A 141 -0.49 -5.16 -10.50
N PRO A 142 0.57 -4.73 -11.22
CA PRO A 142 1.95 -5.01 -10.80
C PRO A 142 2.25 -4.26 -9.47
N PRO A 143 2.93 -4.86 -8.51
CA PRO A 143 3.83 -6.01 -8.62
C PRO A 143 3.21 -7.40 -8.37
N GLY A 144 1.90 -7.54 -8.21
CA GLY A 144 1.25 -8.82 -7.93
C GLY A 144 0.98 -9.04 -6.43
N ASN A 145 0.36 -10.17 -6.11
CA ASN A 145 -0.10 -10.49 -4.76
C ASN A 145 1.08 -10.77 -3.81
N ILE A 146 1.01 -10.27 -2.57
CA ILE A 146 2.06 -10.44 -1.56
C ILE A 146 1.77 -11.68 -0.74
N CYS A 147 2.72 -12.61 -0.69
CA CYS A 147 2.66 -13.79 0.17
C CYS A 147 3.24 -13.49 1.55
N ILE A 148 2.52 -13.88 2.61
CA ILE A 148 2.96 -13.76 4.00
C ILE A 148 2.87 -15.16 4.63
N ASP A 149 3.99 -15.61 5.19
CA ASP A 149 4.11 -16.93 5.81
C ASP A 149 4.65 -16.78 7.23
N SER A 150 3.94 -17.37 8.21
CA SER A 150 4.29 -17.28 9.63
C SER A 150 5.29 -18.35 10.01
N LYS A 151 6.39 -17.92 10.62
CA LYS A 151 7.44 -18.83 11.12
C LYS A 151 7.87 -18.42 12.51
N PHE A 152 7.83 -19.37 13.44
CA PHE A 152 8.17 -19.13 14.82
C PHE A 152 9.33 -20.01 15.33
N PRO A 153 10.59 -19.61 15.10
CA PRO A 153 11.76 -20.34 15.57
C PRO A 153 11.99 -20.14 17.10
N LEU A 154 10.91 -20.28 17.88
CA LEU A 154 10.89 -20.00 19.32
C LEU A 154 11.85 -20.90 20.12
N GLU A 155 11.96 -22.17 19.75
CA GLU A 155 12.75 -23.14 20.52
C GLU A 155 14.24 -22.78 20.52
N ALA A 156 14.79 -22.50 19.35
CA ALA A 156 16.18 -22.10 19.20
C ALA A 156 16.45 -20.73 19.88
N TRP A 157 15.50 -19.79 19.75
CA TRP A 157 15.56 -18.48 20.41
C TRP A 157 15.53 -18.61 21.93
N ARG A 158 14.62 -19.43 22.46
CA ARG A 158 14.49 -19.68 23.90
C ARG A 158 15.76 -20.32 24.47
N SER A 159 16.28 -21.36 23.80
CA SER A 159 17.55 -21.96 24.19
C SER A 159 18.70 -20.94 24.21
N PHE A 160 18.71 -19.99 23.25
CA PHE A 160 19.71 -18.92 23.23
C PHE A 160 19.61 -17.97 24.42
N ILE A 161 18.37 -17.59 24.82
CA ILE A 161 18.16 -16.65 25.95
C ILE A 161 18.37 -17.32 27.31
N GLU A 162 17.88 -18.56 27.48
CA GLU A 162 17.92 -19.28 28.77
C GLU A 162 19.27 -19.94 29.07
N SER A 163 20.14 -20.09 28.07
CA SER A 163 21.45 -20.71 28.29
C SER A 163 22.38 -19.80 29.07
N GLU A 164 22.87 -20.30 30.23
CA GLU A 164 23.90 -19.66 31.03
C GLU A 164 25.33 -19.97 30.52
N ASN A 165 25.47 -21.11 29.82
CA ASN A 165 26.75 -21.57 29.27
C ASN A 165 27.00 -20.96 27.89
N GLN A 166 28.20 -20.41 27.67
CA GLN A 166 28.62 -19.77 26.43
C GLN A 166 28.58 -20.72 25.24
N ASP A 167 28.95 -21.99 25.43
CA ASP A 167 28.95 -23.00 24.35
C ASP A 167 27.53 -23.40 23.94
N GLU A 168 26.63 -23.57 24.89
CA GLU A 168 25.22 -23.84 24.64
C GLU A 168 24.57 -22.69 23.94
N ARG A 169 24.84 -21.47 24.37
CA ARG A 169 24.34 -20.22 23.74
C ARG A 169 24.82 -20.11 22.30
N SER A 170 26.10 -20.40 22.02
CA SER A 170 26.66 -20.43 20.68
C SER A 170 25.99 -21.47 19.80
N ASN A 171 25.74 -22.67 20.34
CA ASN A 171 25.06 -23.75 19.60
C ASN A 171 23.59 -23.42 19.33
N ALA A 172 22.87 -22.79 20.27
CA ALA A 172 21.50 -22.33 20.08
C ALA A 172 21.42 -21.26 18.98
N LEU A 173 22.37 -20.32 18.97
CA LEU A 173 22.45 -19.28 17.94
C LEU A 173 22.71 -19.88 16.54
N LYS A 174 23.58 -20.89 16.43
CA LYS A 174 23.82 -21.60 15.18
C LYS A 174 22.55 -22.31 14.68
N ARG A 175 21.78 -22.93 15.57
CA ARG A 175 20.49 -23.56 15.22
C ARG A 175 19.50 -22.51 14.74
N LEU A 176 19.36 -21.40 15.46
CA LEU A 176 18.49 -20.29 15.07
C LEU A 176 18.84 -19.76 13.68
N LYS A 177 20.14 -19.63 13.37
CA LYS A 177 20.63 -19.22 12.05
C LYS A 177 20.18 -20.20 10.97
N ILE A 178 20.47 -21.49 11.18
CA ILE A 178 20.15 -22.57 10.21
C ILE A 178 18.64 -22.60 9.95
N ASP A 179 17.82 -22.54 11.00
CA ASP A 179 16.36 -22.57 10.87
C ASP A 179 15.84 -21.34 10.13
N SER A 180 16.33 -20.16 10.47
CA SER A 180 15.94 -18.90 9.82
C SER A 180 16.32 -18.90 8.34
N GLU A 181 17.54 -19.29 8.00
CA GLU A 181 18.01 -19.37 6.60
C GLU A 181 17.25 -20.41 5.78
N LYS A 182 16.90 -21.55 6.38
CA LYS A 182 16.06 -22.56 5.76
C LYS A 182 14.67 -22.00 5.46
N HIS A 183 14.04 -21.33 6.42
CA HIS A 183 12.72 -20.72 6.21
C HIS A 183 12.75 -19.65 5.12
N ILE A 184 13.78 -18.81 5.07
CA ILE A 184 13.96 -17.81 4.02
C ILE A 184 14.03 -18.47 2.64
N LYS A 185 14.84 -19.52 2.49
CA LYS A 185 14.96 -20.27 1.22
C LYS A 185 13.64 -20.92 0.83
N ASP A 186 13.00 -21.61 1.76
CA ASP A 186 11.72 -22.27 1.56
C ASP A 186 10.64 -21.29 1.09
N ILE A 187 10.52 -20.10 1.73
CA ILE A 187 9.56 -19.06 1.37
C ILE A 187 9.85 -18.50 -0.02
N SER A 188 11.11 -18.19 -0.31
CA SER A 188 11.52 -17.70 -1.63
C SER A 188 11.15 -18.65 -2.77
N GLU A 189 11.44 -19.94 -2.59
CA GLU A 189 11.21 -20.96 -3.62
C GLU A 189 9.74 -21.33 -3.79
N LYS A 190 8.95 -21.27 -2.71
CA LYS A 190 7.56 -21.71 -2.70
C LYS A 190 6.58 -20.62 -3.10
N TYR A 191 6.86 -19.37 -2.74
CA TYR A 191 5.85 -18.30 -2.76
C TYR A 191 6.19 -17.12 -3.66
N ILE A 192 7.39 -17.04 -4.24
CA ILE A 192 7.73 -16.03 -5.23
C ILE A 192 7.61 -16.65 -6.62
N LEU A 193 6.44 -16.45 -7.25
CA LEU A 193 6.08 -17.03 -8.55
C LEU A 193 5.86 -15.94 -9.58
N SER A 194 6.65 -15.95 -10.64
CA SER A 194 6.53 -14.96 -11.72
C SER A 194 5.14 -14.96 -12.35
N GLY A 195 4.50 -13.81 -12.39
CA GLY A 195 3.18 -13.63 -13.00
C GLY A 195 1.98 -13.95 -12.09
N GLU A 196 2.20 -14.50 -10.89
CA GLU A 196 1.14 -14.81 -9.93
C GLU A 196 1.30 -14.02 -8.62
N THR A 197 2.52 -13.98 -8.09
CA THR A 197 2.83 -13.26 -6.85
C THR A 197 3.78 -12.12 -7.11
N ALA A 198 3.89 -11.22 -6.12
CA ALA A 198 4.94 -10.20 -6.12
C ALA A 198 6.33 -10.88 -6.15
N ASP A 199 7.31 -10.12 -6.61
CA ASP A 199 8.72 -10.57 -6.60
C ASP A 199 9.34 -10.58 -5.20
N THR A 200 8.51 -10.37 -4.18
CA THR A 200 8.88 -10.35 -2.76
C THR A 200 7.84 -11.09 -1.93
N ALA A 201 8.29 -11.71 -0.83
CA ALA A 201 7.44 -12.35 0.16
C ALA A 201 7.80 -11.89 1.58
N VAL A 202 6.89 -12.07 2.53
CA VAL A 202 7.08 -11.70 3.93
C VAL A 202 7.16 -12.95 4.80
N MET A 203 8.20 -13.05 5.59
CA MET A 203 8.33 -14.00 6.69
C MET A 203 7.90 -13.34 7.99
N PHE A 204 6.72 -13.67 8.47
CA PHE A 204 6.20 -13.14 9.72
C PHE A 204 6.74 -13.88 10.92
N LEU A 205 7.31 -13.15 11.86
CA LEU A 205 7.80 -13.65 13.13
C LEU A 205 6.85 -13.18 14.25
N PRO A 206 6.05 -14.08 14.87
CA PRO A 206 4.99 -13.68 15.82
C PRO A 206 5.55 -13.26 17.19
N SER A 207 6.70 -12.62 17.21
CA SER A 207 7.32 -12.07 18.43
C SER A 207 8.35 -11.00 18.07
N GLU A 208 8.16 -9.78 18.61
CA GLU A 208 9.11 -8.69 18.45
C GLU A 208 10.48 -9.03 19.05
N SER A 209 10.52 -9.75 20.17
CA SER A 209 11.78 -10.14 20.79
C SER A 209 12.60 -11.10 19.92
N VAL A 210 11.93 -12.04 19.24
CA VAL A 210 12.58 -12.95 18.28
C VAL A 210 13.07 -12.17 17.07
N TYR A 211 12.23 -11.28 16.52
CA TYR A 211 12.60 -10.42 15.39
C TYR A 211 13.79 -9.53 15.72
N ALA A 212 13.75 -8.82 16.86
CA ALA A 212 14.85 -7.98 17.32
C ALA A 212 16.14 -8.79 17.55
N GLY A 213 16.00 -9.96 18.16
CA GLY A 213 17.12 -10.85 18.39
C GLY A 213 17.79 -11.34 17.11
N ILE A 214 17.03 -11.72 16.10
CA ILE A 214 17.56 -12.10 14.79
C ILE A 214 18.29 -10.90 14.15
N ASN A 215 17.74 -9.69 14.22
CA ASN A 215 18.38 -8.49 13.68
C ASN A 215 19.73 -8.20 14.36
N VAL A 216 19.81 -8.37 15.67
CA VAL A 216 21.03 -8.07 16.44
C VAL A 216 22.07 -9.17 16.30
N HIS A 217 21.67 -10.43 16.40
CA HIS A 217 22.61 -11.56 16.49
C HIS A 217 22.86 -12.30 15.18
N LEU A 218 21.97 -12.15 14.19
CA LEU A 218 22.02 -12.84 12.89
C LEU A 218 21.87 -11.89 11.70
N PRO A 219 22.65 -10.80 11.60
CA PRO A 219 22.53 -9.85 10.49
C PRO A 219 22.73 -10.50 9.11
N GLU A 220 23.49 -11.58 9.04
CA GLU A 220 23.69 -12.36 7.81
C GLU A 220 22.39 -12.98 7.29
N SER A 221 21.52 -13.46 8.20
CA SER A 221 20.21 -14.00 7.82
C SER A 221 19.28 -12.91 7.25
N ILE A 222 19.37 -11.68 7.78
CA ILE A 222 18.66 -10.52 7.22
C ILE A 222 19.17 -10.20 5.80
N ILE A 223 20.48 -10.20 5.61
CA ILE A 223 21.09 -9.97 4.28
C ILE A 223 20.66 -11.08 3.31
N LEU A 224 20.69 -12.33 3.73
CA LEU A 224 20.21 -13.46 2.91
C LEU A 224 18.73 -13.27 2.54
N GLY A 225 17.88 -12.87 3.49
CA GLY A 225 16.48 -12.58 3.24
C GLY A 225 16.31 -11.54 2.12
N ARG A 226 17.03 -10.43 2.17
CA ARG A 226 17.01 -9.38 1.13
C ARG A 226 17.46 -9.93 -0.24
N HIS A 227 18.54 -10.72 -0.29
CA HIS A 227 18.98 -11.37 -1.53
C HIS A 227 17.95 -12.34 -2.09
N LYS A 228 17.24 -13.04 -1.23
CA LYS A 228 16.18 -13.98 -1.59
C LYS A 228 14.80 -13.31 -1.75
N ARG A 229 14.74 -11.95 -1.61
CA ARG A 229 13.50 -11.16 -1.68
C ARG A 229 12.45 -11.59 -0.66
N VAL A 230 12.90 -12.08 0.49
CA VAL A 230 12.06 -12.44 1.64
C VAL A 230 12.36 -11.45 2.78
N PHE A 231 11.37 -10.64 3.13
CA PHE A 231 11.49 -9.66 4.19
C PHE A 231 10.97 -10.25 5.50
N MET A 232 11.79 -10.24 6.53
CA MET A 232 11.35 -10.62 7.87
C MET A 232 10.63 -9.45 8.52
N ALA A 233 9.52 -9.72 9.18
CA ALA A 233 8.74 -8.73 9.89
C ALA A 233 8.26 -9.29 11.23
N GLY A 234 8.47 -8.53 12.31
CA GLY A 234 7.76 -8.69 13.57
C GLY A 234 6.33 -8.11 13.48
N PRO A 235 5.53 -8.23 14.55
CA PRO A 235 4.16 -7.71 14.59
C PRO A 235 4.06 -6.23 14.21
N ASP A 236 4.90 -5.36 14.79
CA ASP A 236 4.86 -3.92 14.55
C ASP A 236 5.23 -3.56 13.11
N ASN A 237 6.27 -4.20 12.56
CA ASN A 237 6.68 -3.99 11.18
C ASN A 237 5.65 -4.52 10.18
N LEU A 238 5.01 -5.65 10.49
CA LEU A 238 3.92 -6.17 9.67
C LEU A 238 2.73 -5.20 9.67
N MET A 239 2.35 -4.67 10.83
CA MET A 239 1.28 -3.67 10.93
C MET A 239 1.59 -2.44 10.07
N LEU A 240 2.80 -1.90 10.14
CA LEU A 240 3.22 -0.77 9.32
C LEU A 240 3.15 -1.07 7.82
N LEU A 241 3.63 -2.25 7.41
CA LEU A 241 3.53 -2.72 6.03
C LEU A 241 2.06 -2.79 5.58
N LEU A 242 1.18 -3.39 6.38
CA LEU A 242 -0.24 -3.55 6.05
C LEU A 242 -0.98 -2.22 5.99
N HIS A 243 -0.63 -1.25 6.84
CA HIS A 243 -1.17 0.12 6.71
C HIS A 243 -0.75 0.78 5.39
N THR A 244 0.49 0.56 4.95
CA THR A 244 0.96 1.05 3.65
C THR A 244 0.22 0.35 2.50
N VAL A 245 0.07 -0.96 2.58
CA VAL A 245 -0.72 -1.75 1.62
C VAL A 245 -2.17 -1.26 1.56
N ARG A 246 -2.80 -1.02 2.71
CA ARG A 246 -4.17 -0.48 2.77
C ARG A 246 -4.30 0.87 2.07
N ALA A 247 -3.31 1.75 2.22
CA ALA A 247 -3.30 3.03 1.51
C ALA A 247 -3.26 2.82 -0.01
N VAL A 248 -2.37 1.95 -0.51
CA VAL A 248 -2.28 1.61 -1.94
C VAL A 248 -3.58 1.02 -2.47
N LEU A 249 -4.20 0.10 -1.72
CA LEU A 249 -5.49 -0.51 -2.09
C LEU A 249 -6.61 0.52 -2.18
N ARG A 250 -6.63 1.47 -1.26
CA ARG A 250 -7.60 2.57 -1.26
C ARG A 250 -7.43 3.49 -2.46
N ASP A 251 -6.19 3.86 -2.77
CA ASP A 251 -5.88 4.71 -3.91
C ASP A 251 -6.28 4.04 -5.24
N ALA A 252 -6.00 2.75 -5.38
CA ALA A 252 -6.40 1.98 -6.56
C ALA A 252 -7.93 1.90 -6.71
N SER A 253 -8.66 1.65 -5.61
CA SER A 253 -10.12 1.62 -5.61
C SER A 253 -10.72 2.98 -5.96
N MET A 254 -10.12 4.09 -5.51
CA MET A 254 -10.55 5.44 -5.87
C MET A 254 -10.31 5.72 -7.36
N SER A 255 -9.20 5.24 -7.93
CA SER A 255 -8.91 5.37 -9.36
C SER A 255 -9.93 4.61 -10.21
N GLU A 256 -10.23 3.36 -9.87
CA GLU A 256 -11.25 2.55 -10.55
C GLU A 256 -12.64 3.21 -10.50
N MET A 257 -13.02 3.78 -9.35
CA MET A 257 -14.28 4.52 -9.23
C MET A 257 -14.30 5.77 -10.10
N ALA A 258 -13.19 6.51 -10.17
CA ALA A 258 -13.09 7.70 -11.02
C ALA A 258 -13.23 7.35 -12.50
N ASP A 259 -12.58 6.28 -12.95
CA ASP A 259 -12.66 5.78 -14.32
C ASP A 259 -14.08 5.30 -14.67
N ALA A 260 -14.76 4.62 -13.74
CA ALA A 260 -16.15 4.19 -13.91
C ALA A 260 -17.10 5.39 -14.03
N VAL A 261 -16.95 6.42 -13.18
CA VAL A 261 -17.74 7.65 -13.26
C VAL A 261 -17.49 8.38 -14.58
N GLN A 262 -16.23 8.49 -15.01
CA GLN A 262 -15.88 9.14 -16.28
C GLN A 262 -16.51 8.40 -17.48
N SER A 263 -16.48 7.08 -17.46
CA SER A 263 -17.12 6.25 -18.50
C SER A 263 -18.63 6.48 -18.54
N GLU A 264 -19.29 6.57 -17.39
CA GLU A 264 -20.74 6.78 -17.32
C GLU A 264 -21.12 8.20 -17.77
N VAL A 265 -20.35 9.21 -17.37
CA VAL A 265 -20.54 10.59 -17.85
C VAL A 265 -20.38 10.66 -19.38
N SER A 266 -19.39 9.97 -19.96
CA SER A 266 -19.20 9.92 -21.41
C SER A 266 -20.41 9.33 -22.12
N LYS A 267 -20.97 8.22 -21.62
CA LYS A 267 -22.20 7.61 -22.18
C LYS A 267 -23.40 8.58 -22.11
N MET A 268 -23.56 9.27 -20.97
CA MET A 268 -24.64 10.27 -20.83
C MET A 268 -24.49 11.42 -21.84
N MET A 269 -23.26 11.88 -22.09
CA MET A 269 -23.00 12.93 -23.08
C MET A 269 -23.32 12.45 -24.50
N ASP A 270 -23.01 11.21 -24.86
CA ASP A 270 -23.37 10.60 -26.13
C ASP A 270 -24.88 10.48 -26.30
N ASP A 271 -25.60 10.12 -25.22
CA ASP A 271 -27.07 10.04 -25.24
C ASP A 271 -27.73 11.41 -25.40
N VAL A 272 -27.18 12.44 -24.71
CA VAL A 272 -27.62 13.84 -24.89
C VAL A 272 -27.41 14.30 -26.36
N GLY A 273 -26.24 14.00 -26.93
CA GLY A 273 -25.96 14.29 -28.34
C GLY A 273 -26.96 13.62 -29.31
N ARG A 274 -27.31 12.36 -29.05
CA ARG A 274 -28.33 11.64 -29.84
C ARG A 274 -29.73 12.24 -29.71
N LEU A 275 -30.07 12.76 -28.51
CA LEU A 275 -31.34 13.44 -28.28
C LEU A 275 -31.39 14.77 -29.02
N ASP A 276 -30.31 15.55 -29.00
CA ASP A 276 -30.20 16.83 -29.70
C ASP A 276 -30.36 16.64 -31.22
N ASP A 277 -29.71 15.63 -31.79
CA ASP A 277 -29.84 15.25 -33.19
C ASP A 277 -31.28 14.83 -33.60
N ARG A 278 -32.05 14.27 -32.66
CA ARG A 278 -33.47 13.91 -32.91
C ARG A 278 -34.42 15.08 -32.78
N VAL A 279 -34.10 16.05 -31.92
CA VAL A 279 -34.94 17.25 -31.71
C VAL A 279 -34.71 18.27 -32.83
N SER A 280 -33.51 18.29 -33.43
CA SER A 280 -33.12 19.20 -34.51
C SER A 280 -33.57 18.76 -35.89
N LYS A 281 -34.17 17.54 -36.07
CA LYS A 281 -34.82 17.02 -37.26
C LYS A 281 -36.33 17.17 -37.20
#